data_1f1b6920be5ae139f15c9ff82ec935c0
#
_entry.id   1f1b6920be5ae139f15c9ff82ec935c0
#
_cell.length_a   1.000
_cell.length_b   1.000
_cell.length_c   1.000
_cell.angle_alpha   90.00
_cell.angle_beta   90.00
_cell.angle_gamma   90.00
#
_symmetry.space_group_name_H-M   'P 1'
#
loop_
_entity.id
_entity.type
_entity.pdbx_description
1 polymer ?
#
loop_
_entity_poly.entity_id
_entity_poly.type
_entity_poly.pdbx_seq_one_letter_code
_entity_poly.pdbx_strand_id
1 'polypeptide(L)'
;MTISRRAFLQTGLAVGAGAKLAFAAQTRPLLGLIAPPADYPIPPEGLALYDSTIRFTVVGLGLQTMTPAGYDSVIDKIVPAALELKKRGATAIDLLGTSLTFYRGAAFNDKLLGDIRKATGLKATSMSTAVVDGLRAVGAKRVAAATAYNEEVNRRLNTFLGESGFEVVAMKGLGLEAIGDPGKVTQETLQQFSADVFKQASKADALLVSCGGLRTLEIVAPLEKETRVPVVSSLPHALWAGMRLLGLRVKAPGYGRLLANG
;
A
#
# COMPACT_ATOMS: atom_id res chain seq x y z
N MET A 1 -18.84 21.34 -68.40
CA MET A 1 -17.79 20.89 -67.44
C MET A 1 -18.26 21.12 -66.08
N THR A 2 -18.77 20.06 -65.47
CA THR A 2 -19.40 20.09 -64.13
C THR A 2 -18.41 19.50 -63.11
N ILE A 3 -17.84 20.33 -62.25
CA ILE A 3 -16.93 19.90 -61.16
C ILE A 3 -17.74 19.47 -59.96
N SER A 4 -17.57 18.19 -59.61
CA SER A 4 -18.23 17.49 -58.52
C SER A 4 -17.79 17.99 -57.12
N ARG A 5 -18.78 18.41 -56.32
CA ARG A 5 -18.64 18.73 -54.89
C ARG A 5 -18.81 17.48 -54.03
N ARG A 6 -17.81 16.61 -53.98
CA ARG A 6 -17.83 15.47 -53.03
C ARG A 6 -16.41 15.06 -52.62
N ALA A 7 -15.74 15.87 -51.83
CA ALA A 7 -14.52 15.45 -51.10
C ALA A 7 -14.18 16.45 -49.98
N PHE A 8 -15.06 16.61 -48.98
CA PHE A 8 -14.73 17.33 -47.74
C PHE A 8 -15.65 16.90 -46.60
N LEU A 9 -15.56 15.68 -46.14
CA LEU A 9 -16.27 15.24 -44.93
C LEU A 9 -15.74 13.87 -44.43
N GLN A 10 -14.43 13.71 -44.19
CA GLN A 10 -13.93 12.50 -43.53
C GLN A 10 -12.66 12.68 -42.67
N THR A 11 -12.24 13.90 -42.34
CA THR A 11 -11.06 14.12 -41.47
C THR A 11 -11.37 14.67 -40.07
N GLY A 12 -12.64 14.80 -39.67
CA GLY A 12 -13.05 15.44 -38.40
C GLY A 12 -13.24 14.53 -37.20
N LEU A 13 -13.31 13.20 -37.35
CA LEU A 13 -13.71 12.30 -36.23
C LEU A 13 -12.57 11.64 -35.46
N ALA A 14 -11.36 11.54 -36.02
CA ALA A 14 -10.24 10.86 -35.33
C ALA A 14 -9.54 11.72 -34.25
N VAL A 15 -9.54 13.06 -34.44
CA VAL A 15 -8.88 13.97 -33.48
C VAL A 15 -9.70 14.14 -32.19
N GLY A 16 -11.02 14.01 -32.24
CA GLY A 16 -11.88 14.19 -31.07
C GLY A 16 -11.84 13.04 -30.05
N ALA A 17 -11.63 11.81 -30.49
CA ALA A 17 -11.61 10.65 -29.60
C ALA A 17 -10.26 10.55 -28.84
N GLY A 18 -9.15 10.77 -29.53
CA GLY A 18 -7.83 10.79 -28.91
C GLY A 18 -7.65 11.92 -27.89
N ALA A 19 -8.14 13.13 -28.21
CA ALA A 19 -8.10 14.27 -27.28
C ALA A 19 -9.00 14.07 -26.05
N LYS A 20 -10.19 13.47 -26.21
CA LYS A 20 -11.07 13.14 -25.08
C LYS A 20 -10.48 12.06 -24.16
N LEU A 21 -9.82 11.04 -24.71
CA LEU A 21 -9.14 10.00 -23.94
C LEU A 21 -7.91 10.55 -23.20
N ALA A 22 -7.12 11.41 -23.85
CA ALA A 22 -5.96 12.06 -23.23
C ALA A 22 -6.39 13.04 -22.13
N PHE A 23 -7.47 13.80 -22.32
CA PHE A 23 -8.02 14.72 -21.34
C PHE A 23 -8.63 13.95 -20.14
N ALA A 24 -9.36 12.86 -20.37
CA ALA A 24 -9.88 11.99 -19.33
C ALA A 24 -8.76 11.32 -18.53
N ALA A 25 -7.64 10.95 -19.15
CA ALA A 25 -6.47 10.42 -18.49
C ALA A 25 -5.79 11.46 -17.57
N GLN A 26 -5.75 12.73 -17.97
CA GLN A 26 -5.21 13.83 -17.17
C GLN A 26 -6.10 14.26 -16.01
N THR A 27 -7.39 13.97 -16.03
CA THR A 27 -8.35 14.32 -14.97
C THR A 27 -8.39 13.32 -13.82
N ARG A 28 -7.80 12.11 -13.99
CA ARG A 28 -7.73 11.12 -12.89
C ARG A 28 -6.86 11.64 -11.75
N PRO A 29 -7.29 11.48 -10.48
CA PRO A 29 -6.47 11.86 -9.32
C PRO A 29 -5.08 11.24 -9.38
N LEU A 30 -4.09 11.91 -8.80
CA LEU A 30 -2.71 11.45 -8.70
C LEU A 30 -2.38 11.15 -7.25
N LEU A 31 -2.19 9.86 -6.90
CA LEU A 31 -1.73 9.46 -5.58
C LEU A 31 -0.20 9.52 -5.54
N GLY A 32 0.34 10.33 -4.65
CA GLY A 32 1.76 10.39 -4.37
C GLY A 32 2.15 9.30 -3.37
N LEU A 33 3.13 8.48 -3.74
CA LEU A 33 3.67 7.41 -2.92
C LEU A 33 5.07 7.80 -2.43
N ILE A 34 5.27 7.83 -1.12
CA ILE A 34 6.62 7.93 -0.54
C ILE A 34 7.08 6.51 -0.25
N ALA A 35 8.11 6.05 -0.95
CA ALA A 35 8.60 4.67 -0.84
C ALA A 35 9.93 4.60 -0.07
N PRO A 36 10.13 3.56 0.79
CA PRO A 36 11.37 3.43 1.55
C PRO A 36 12.63 3.30 0.68
N PRO A 37 12.74 2.42 -0.34
CA PRO A 37 13.93 2.35 -1.18
C PRO A 37 14.08 3.60 -2.07
N ALA A 38 15.30 3.87 -2.57
CA ALA A 38 15.58 5.01 -3.44
C ALA A 38 14.85 4.88 -4.79
N ASP A 39 15.06 3.75 -5.43
CA ASP A 39 14.48 3.43 -6.73
C ASP A 39 13.31 2.45 -6.54
N TYR A 40 12.11 3.00 -6.44
CA TYR A 40 10.91 2.21 -6.30
C TYR A 40 9.98 2.48 -7.48
N PRO A 41 9.64 1.46 -8.27
CA PRO A 41 8.73 1.62 -9.39
C PRO A 41 7.30 1.87 -8.89
N ILE A 42 6.41 2.29 -9.77
CA ILE A 42 4.97 2.25 -9.47
C ILE A 42 4.62 0.80 -9.14
N PRO A 43 3.99 0.54 -7.98
CA PRO A 43 3.66 -0.83 -7.58
C PRO A 43 2.79 -1.53 -8.62
N PRO A 44 3.18 -2.72 -9.12
CA PRO A 44 2.36 -3.47 -10.07
C PRO A 44 0.97 -3.81 -9.50
N GLU A 45 0.84 -3.98 -8.18
CA GLU A 45 -0.43 -4.15 -7.48
C GLU A 45 -1.35 -2.93 -7.66
N GLY A 46 -0.79 -1.71 -7.68
CA GLY A 46 -1.55 -0.48 -7.92
C GLY A 46 -2.12 -0.44 -9.32
N LEU A 47 -1.34 -0.86 -10.31
CA LEU A 47 -1.78 -0.95 -11.69
C LEU A 47 -2.83 -2.06 -11.85
N ALA A 48 -2.61 -3.23 -11.25
CA ALA A 48 -3.56 -4.35 -11.31
C ALA A 48 -4.91 -4.01 -10.68
N LEU A 49 -4.90 -3.30 -9.54
CA LEU A 49 -6.12 -2.98 -8.80
C LEU A 49 -6.84 -1.74 -9.33
N TYR A 50 -6.12 -0.67 -9.75
CA TYR A 50 -6.71 0.67 -9.85
C TYR A 50 -6.24 1.51 -11.06
N ASP A 51 -5.49 0.96 -12.03
CA ASP A 51 -4.91 1.73 -13.15
C ASP A 51 -5.94 2.57 -13.94
N SER A 52 -7.15 2.04 -14.12
CA SER A 52 -8.22 2.77 -14.81
C SER A 52 -8.80 3.95 -14.02
N THR A 53 -8.56 4.01 -12.71
CA THR A 53 -9.23 4.94 -11.78
C THR A 53 -8.31 6.05 -11.31
N ILE A 54 -7.02 5.76 -11.11
CA ILE A 54 -6.05 6.66 -10.48
C ILE A 54 -4.71 6.62 -11.22
N ARG A 55 -3.91 7.66 -11.06
CA ARG A 55 -2.50 7.69 -11.44
C ARG A 55 -1.62 7.65 -10.20
N PHE A 56 -0.41 7.14 -10.36
CA PHE A 56 0.57 7.08 -9.28
C PHE A 56 1.83 7.87 -9.63
N THR A 57 2.47 8.46 -8.64
CA THR A 57 3.84 9.00 -8.72
C THR A 57 4.59 8.64 -7.46
N VAL A 58 5.88 8.37 -7.57
CA VAL A 58 6.68 7.82 -6.47
C VAL A 58 7.89 8.72 -6.20
N VAL A 59 8.21 8.90 -4.91
CA VAL A 59 9.49 9.46 -4.44
C VAL A 59 10.09 8.49 -3.43
N GLY A 60 11.34 8.08 -3.67
CA GLY A 60 12.07 7.17 -2.80
C GLY A 60 12.87 7.91 -1.71
N LEU A 61 13.00 7.29 -0.54
CA LEU A 61 13.72 7.83 0.61
C LEU A 61 15.18 7.38 0.68
N GLY A 62 15.54 6.26 0.04
CA GLY A 62 16.88 5.71 0.06
C GLY A 62 17.18 4.86 1.29
N LEU A 63 16.16 4.25 1.91
CA LEU A 63 16.34 3.27 2.98
C LEU A 63 17.16 2.07 2.48
N GLN A 64 18.13 1.64 3.27
CA GLN A 64 18.97 0.48 2.95
C GLN A 64 18.61 -0.75 3.80
N THR A 65 18.32 -0.55 5.09
CA THR A 65 18.05 -1.63 6.03
C THR A 65 16.75 -1.39 6.81
N MET A 66 16.00 -2.46 7.03
CA MET A 66 14.76 -2.47 7.79
C MET A 66 15.04 -2.65 9.29
N THR A 67 15.82 -1.72 9.84
CA THR A 67 16.20 -1.65 11.26
C THR A 67 15.89 -0.28 11.83
N PRO A 68 15.75 -0.10 13.15
CA PRO A 68 15.50 1.21 13.76
C PRO A 68 16.50 2.28 13.30
N ALA A 69 17.80 1.97 13.27
CA ALA A 69 18.83 2.90 12.78
C ALA A 69 18.66 3.24 11.30
N GLY A 70 18.27 2.24 10.48
CA GLY A 70 17.97 2.46 9.07
C GLY A 70 16.78 3.42 8.91
N TYR A 71 15.69 3.22 9.66
CA TYR A 71 14.52 4.12 9.61
C TYR A 71 14.88 5.53 10.04
N ASP A 72 15.66 5.68 11.12
CA ASP A 72 16.13 6.99 11.59
C ASP A 72 16.90 7.76 10.53
N SER A 73 17.66 7.07 9.68
CA SER A 73 18.46 7.69 8.60
C SER A 73 17.64 8.34 7.48
N VAL A 74 16.32 8.06 7.40
CA VAL A 74 15.45 8.55 6.32
C VAL A 74 14.24 9.35 6.80
N ILE A 75 13.99 9.44 8.10
CA ILE A 75 12.81 10.13 8.66
C ILE A 75 12.74 11.60 8.21
N ASP A 76 13.86 12.32 8.23
CA ASP A 76 13.91 13.73 7.86
C ASP A 76 13.67 13.97 6.36
N LYS A 77 13.71 12.93 5.53
CA LYS A 77 13.43 13.00 4.09
C LYS A 77 11.94 12.89 3.76
N ILE A 78 11.09 12.49 4.71
CA ILE A 78 9.65 12.24 4.46
C ILE A 78 8.93 13.52 4.05
N VAL A 79 9.09 14.62 4.80
CA VAL A 79 8.43 15.89 4.48
C VAL A 79 8.94 16.49 3.16
N PRO A 80 10.26 16.54 2.89
CA PRO A 80 10.76 16.92 1.56
C PRO A 80 10.19 16.09 0.41
N ALA A 81 10.09 14.76 0.57
CA ALA A 81 9.47 13.88 -0.42
C ALA A 81 7.98 14.20 -0.65
N ALA A 82 7.24 14.47 0.41
CA ALA A 82 5.84 14.88 0.34
C ALA A 82 5.66 16.21 -0.44
N LEU A 83 6.53 17.19 -0.20
CA LEU A 83 6.53 18.47 -0.93
C LEU A 83 6.85 18.27 -2.41
N GLU A 84 7.79 17.38 -2.72
CA GLU A 84 8.11 17.02 -4.12
C GLU A 84 6.90 16.36 -4.82
N LEU A 85 6.22 15.44 -4.15
CA LEU A 85 4.99 14.83 -4.68
C LEU A 85 3.89 15.86 -4.93
N LYS A 86 3.73 16.83 -4.02
CA LYS A 86 2.80 17.95 -4.22
C LYS A 86 3.16 18.76 -5.48
N LYS A 87 4.44 19.08 -5.71
CA LYS A 87 4.90 19.77 -6.92
C LYS A 87 4.60 18.98 -8.19
N ARG A 88 4.66 17.64 -8.13
CA ARG A 88 4.27 16.75 -9.24
C ARG A 88 2.75 16.67 -9.47
N GLY A 89 1.95 17.37 -8.65
CA GLY A 89 0.50 17.42 -8.76
C GLY A 89 -0.24 16.31 -8.02
N ALA A 90 0.40 15.64 -7.05
CA ALA A 90 -0.29 14.69 -6.18
C ALA A 90 -1.47 15.35 -5.46
N THR A 91 -2.60 14.65 -5.38
CA THR A 91 -3.83 15.11 -4.71
C THR A 91 -4.02 14.51 -3.32
N ALA A 92 -3.30 13.44 -3.01
CA ALA A 92 -3.13 12.84 -1.69
C ALA A 92 -1.78 12.12 -1.61
N ILE A 93 -1.34 11.79 -0.41
CA ILE A 93 -0.06 11.14 -0.15
C ILE A 93 -0.28 9.87 0.66
N ASP A 94 0.39 8.79 0.25
CA ASP A 94 0.49 7.54 0.98
C ASP A 94 1.96 7.26 1.33
N LEU A 95 2.28 7.22 2.62
CA LEU A 95 3.59 6.91 3.14
C LEU A 95 3.73 5.38 3.25
N LEU A 96 4.39 4.79 2.27
CA LEU A 96 4.69 3.37 2.23
C LEU A 96 5.79 2.99 3.26
N GLY A 97 5.91 1.68 3.54
CA GLY A 97 6.86 1.15 4.52
C GLY A 97 6.22 0.97 5.89
N THR A 98 5.60 -0.21 6.09
CA THR A 98 4.89 -0.53 7.32
C THR A 98 5.80 -0.34 8.53
N SER A 99 6.98 -0.97 8.53
CA SER A 99 7.92 -0.86 9.66
C SER A 99 8.46 0.55 9.87
N LEU A 100 8.70 1.32 8.82
CA LEU A 100 9.10 2.72 8.89
C LEU A 100 8.08 3.58 9.64
N THR A 101 6.80 3.25 9.54
CA THR A 101 5.72 4.06 10.10
C THR A 101 5.27 3.60 11.49
N PHE A 102 5.49 2.33 11.88
CA PHE A 102 5.13 1.84 13.21
C PHE A 102 6.28 1.75 14.23
N TYR A 103 7.56 1.80 13.83
CA TYR A 103 8.69 1.40 14.69
C TYR A 103 8.88 2.23 15.97
N ARG A 104 8.26 3.39 16.05
CA ARG A 104 8.19 4.23 17.26
C ARG A 104 6.78 4.37 17.84
N GLY A 105 5.86 3.44 17.49
CA GLY A 105 4.49 3.39 18.02
C GLY A 105 3.47 4.23 17.24
N ALA A 106 2.22 4.17 17.69
CA ALA A 106 1.08 4.79 17.01
C ALA A 106 1.16 6.33 16.99
N ALA A 107 1.53 6.95 18.11
CA ALA A 107 1.67 8.39 18.19
C ALA A 107 2.73 8.95 17.21
N PHE A 108 3.79 8.20 16.96
CA PHE A 108 4.80 8.59 15.99
C PHE A 108 4.27 8.51 14.54
N ASN A 109 3.53 7.47 14.20
CA ASN A 109 2.85 7.38 12.91
C ASN A 109 1.92 8.59 12.68
N ASP A 110 1.10 8.93 13.69
CA ASP A 110 0.18 10.08 13.61
C ASP A 110 0.93 11.40 13.45
N LYS A 111 2.07 11.57 14.13
CA LYS A 111 2.95 12.73 13.99
C LYS A 111 3.48 12.85 12.56
N LEU A 112 4.00 11.77 11.97
CA LEU A 112 4.50 11.78 10.57
C LEU A 112 3.40 12.23 9.61
N LEU A 113 2.18 11.70 9.75
CA LEU A 113 1.05 12.09 8.92
C LEU A 113 0.62 13.55 9.17
N GLY A 114 0.69 14.02 10.41
CA GLY A 114 0.46 15.40 10.77
C GLY A 114 1.46 16.36 10.11
N ASP A 115 2.74 16.01 10.13
CA ASP A 115 3.81 16.79 9.50
C ASP A 115 3.64 16.86 7.97
N ILE A 116 3.30 15.74 7.31
CA ILE A 116 2.98 15.71 5.88
C ILE A 116 1.80 16.64 5.55
N ARG A 117 0.68 16.51 6.30
CA ARG A 117 -0.52 17.32 6.09
C ARG A 117 -0.24 18.81 6.30
N LYS A 118 0.49 19.15 7.36
CA LYS A 118 0.87 20.54 7.66
C LYS A 118 1.74 21.16 6.56
N ALA A 119 2.71 20.42 6.05
CA ALA A 119 3.64 20.91 5.03
C ALA A 119 2.98 21.01 3.64
N THR A 120 2.12 20.06 3.29
CA THR A 120 1.56 19.96 1.94
C THR A 120 0.15 20.52 1.79
N GLY A 121 -0.65 20.57 2.85
CA GLY A 121 -2.09 20.83 2.79
C GLY A 121 -2.90 19.67 2.18
N LEU A 122 -2.26 18.53 1.85
CA LEU A 122 -2.89 17.37 1.25
C LEU A 122 -3.35 16.39 2.32
N LYS A 123 -4.36 15.56 1.99
CA LYS A 123 -4.70 14.38 2.78
C LYS A 123 -3.53 13.40 2.74
N ALA A 124 -3.27 12.73 3.85
CA ALA A 124 -2.20 11.74 3.95
C ALA A 124 -2.62 10.52 4.76
N THR A 125 -2.17 9.35 4.34
CA THR A 125 -2.24 8.08 5.05
C THR A 125 -0.87 7.41 5.09
N SER A 126 -0.75 6.31 5.83
CA SER A 126 0.45 5.48 5.86
C SER A 126 0.09 4.00 5.75
N MET A 127 1.07 3.19 5.38
CA MET A 127 0.88 1.75 5.31
C MET A 127 0.52 1.14 6.67
N SER A 128 1.03 1.66 7.80
CA SER A 128 0.61 1.22 9.13
C SER A 128 -0.82 1.61 9.48
N THR A 129 -1.24 2.82 9.13
CA THR A 129 -2.65 3.24 9.25
C THR A 129 -3.56 2.35 8.42
N ALA A 130 -3.16 2.03 7.18
CA ALA A 130 -3.91 1.15 6.30
C ALA A 130 -4.06 -0.28 6.85
N VAL A 131 -3.02 -0.82 7.49
CA VAL A 131 -3.08 -2.13 8.18
C VAL A 131 -4.09 -2.09 9.31
N VAL A 132 -4.04 -1.07 10.17
CA VAL A 132 -4.99 -0.88 11.27
C VAL A 132 -6.42 -0.73 10.77
N ASP A 133 -6.64 0.10 9.76
CA ASP A 133 -7.96 0.32 9.15
C ASP A 133 -8.48 -0.96 8.48
N GLY A 134 -7.62 -1.71 7.80
CA GLY A 134 -7.95 -3.00 7.20
C GLY A 134 -8.37 -4.04 8.24
N LEU A 135 -7.61 -4.18 9.33
CA LEU A 135 -7.94 -5.09 10.43
C LEU A 135 -9.28 -4.70 11.10
N ARG A 136 -9.52 -3.40 11.31
CA ARG A 136 -10.80 -2.91 11.83
C ARG A 136 -11.96 -3.19 10.89
N ALA A 137 -11.77 -2.96 9.58
CA ALA A 137 -12.81 -3.16 8.58
C ALA A 137 -13.25 -4.63 8.45
N VAL A 138 -12.35 -5.59 8.73
CA VAL A 138 -12.70 -7.02 8.76
C VAL A 138 -13.15 -7.49 10.16
N GLY A 139 -13.25 -6.59 11.14
CA GLY A 139 -13.71 -6.91 12.49
C GLY A 139 -12.70 -7.66 13.36
N ALA A 140 -11.41 -7.62 12.99
CA ALA A 140 -10.35 -8.33 13.73
C ALA A 140 -10.21 -7.84 15.18
N LYS A 141 -9.89 -8.78 16.06
CA LYS A 141 -9.50 -8.55 17.45
C LYS A 141 -8.20 -9.29 17.80
N ARG A 142 -8.07 -10.52 17.32
CA ARG A 142 -6.98 -11.45 17.60
C ARG A 142 -6.24 -11.77 16.30
N VAL A 143 -5.01 -11.29 16.17
CA VAL A 143 -4.27 -11.30 14.92
C VAL A 143 -3.10 -12.28 14.99
N ALA A 144 -3.01 -13.18 14.00
CA ALA A 144 -1.77 -13.86 13.66
C ALA A 144 -0.99 -12.99 12.68
N ALA A 145 0.33 -12.82 12.86
CA ALA A 145 1.14 -11.95 12.02
C ALA A 145 2.35 -12.69 11.42
N ALA A 146 2.37 -12.84 10.11
CA ALA A 146 3.52 -13.28 9.33
C ALA A 146 4.24 -12.05 8.74
N THR A 147 5.52 -11.90 8.99
CA THR A 147 6.24 -10.67 8.65
C THR A 147 7.57 -10.95 7.93
N ALA A 148 8.12 -9.93 7.27
CA ALA A 148 9.49 -10.01 6.75
C ALA A 148 10.56 -9.76 7.84
N TYR A 149 10.20 -9.21 8.98
CA TYR A 149 11.09 -8.54 9.91
C TYR A 149 11.88 -9.47 10.82
N ASN A 150 12.98 -8.94 11.40
CA ASN A 150 13.68 -9.55 12.51
C ASN A 150 12.88 -9.39 13.83
N GLU A 151 13.35 -10.01 14.91
CA GLU A 151 12.65 -10.03 16.21
C GLU A 151 12.49 -8.65 16.83
N GLU A 152 13.46 -7.75 16.67
CA GLU A 152 13.37 -6.39 17.22
C GLU A 152 12.22 -5.62 16.57
N VAL A 153 12.14 -5.65 15.24
CA VAL A 153 11.08 -4.96 14.50
C VAL A 153 9.72 -5.62 14.76
N ASN A 154 9.68 -6.95 14.93
CA ASN A 154 8.47 -7.67 15.32
C ASN A 154 7.97 -7.26 16.71
N ARG A 155 8.84 -7.09 17.71
CA ARG A 155 8.42 -6.57 19.02
C ARG A 155 7.78 -5.19 18.91
N ARG A 156 8.32 -4.31 18.05
CA ARG A 156 7.74 -2.98 17.80
C ARG A 156 6.39 -3.06 17.11
N LEU A 157 6.22 -3.99 16.16
CA LEU A 157 4.92 -4.24 15.53
C LEU A 157 3.90 -4.73 16.56
N ASN A 158 4.28 -5.65 17.45
CA ASN A 158 3.41 -6.14 18.50
C ASN A 158 2.91 -5.01 19.42
N THR A 159 3.82 -4.11 19.84
CA THR A 159 3.48 -2.91 20.61
C THR A 159 2.50 -2.02 19.85
N PHE A 160 2.80 -1.70 18.59
CA PHE A 160 1.96 -0.86 17.74
C PHE A 160 0.54 -1.43 17.54
N LEU A 161 0.43 -2.74 17.30
CA LEU A 161 -0.87 -3.40 17.16
C LEU A 161 -1.64 -3.40 18.48
N GLY A 162 -0.95 -3.63 19.62
CA GLY A 162 -1.53 -3.51 20.97
C GLY A 162 -2.06 -2.10 21.24
N GLU A 163 -1.28 -1.06 20.96
CA GLU A 163 -1.70 0.35 21.05
C GLU A 163 -2.91 0.67 20.16
N SER A 164 -3.04 -0.06 19.05
CA SER A 164 -4.14 0.07 18.09
C SER A 164 -5.39 -0.75 18.45
N GLY A 165 -5.34 -1.53 19.55
CA GLY A 165 -6.46 -2.29 20.11
C GLY A 165 -6.56 -3.74 19.61
N PHE A 166 -5.47 -4.33 19.11
CA PHE A 166 -5.41 -5.73 18.68
C PHE A 166 -4.58 -6.58 19.62
N GLU A 167 -5.01 -7.81 19.84
CA GLU A 167 -4.22 -8.85 20.52
C GLU A 167 -3.44 -9.65 19.44
N VAL A 168 -2.12 -9.68 19.53
CA VAL A 168 -1.30 -10.53 18.66
C VAL A 168 -1.13 -11.90 19.30
N VAL A 169 -1.75 -12.93 18.74
CA VAL A 169 -1.80 -14.29 19.30
C VAL A 169 -0.74 -15.23 18.74
N ALA A 170 -0.14 -14.88 17.61
CA ALA A 170 1.07 -15.51 17.07
C ALA A 170 1.78 -14.50 16.18
N MET A 171 3.10 -14.49 16.19
CA MET A 171 3.91 -13.68 15.29
C MET A 171 5.21 -14.39 14.96
N LYS A 172 5.57 -14.41 13.67
CA LYS A 172 6.87 -14.88 13.21
C LYS A 172 7.34 -14.03 12.02
N GLY A 173 8.63 -13.75 11.98
CA GLY A 173 9.28 -13.04 10.89
C GLY A 173 10.27 -13.90 10.12
N LEU A 174 10.51 -13.52 8.88
CA LEU A 174 11.53 -14.14 8.03
C LEU A 174 12.96 -13.67 8.38
N GLY A 175 13.11 -12.70 9.28
CA GLY A 175 14.41 -12.19 9.72
C GLY A 175 15.15 -11.36 8.69
N LEU A 176 14.45 -10.76 7.71
CA LEU A 176 15.06 -9.99 6.62
C LEU A 176 15.38 -8.57 7.07
N GLU A 177 16.56 -8.08 6.72
CA GLU A 177 17.01 -6.73 7.08
C GLU A 177 17.32 -5.83 5.89
N ALA A 178 17.92 -6.37 4.82
CA ALA A 178 18.18 -5.56 3.62
C ALA A 178 16.85 -5.20 2.92
N ILE A 179 16.73 -3.94 2.48
CA ILE A 179 15.48 -3.40 1.92
C ILE A 179 15.01 -4.15 0.67
N GLY A 180 15.91 -4.76 -0.10
CA GLY A 180 15.59 -5.52 -1.30
C GLY A 180 15.23 -6.99 -1.08
N ASP A 181 15.45 -7.55 0.12
CA ASP A 181 15.27 -8.99 0.36
C ASP A 181 13.80 -9.45 0.36
N PRO A 182 12.83 -8.70 0.89
CA PRO A 182 11.43 -9.11 0.82
C PRO A 182 10.93 -9.38 -0.61
N GLY A 183 11.41 -8.63 -1.60
CA GLY A 183 11.03 -8.81 -3.00
C GLY A 183 11.57 -10.10 -3.64
N LYS A 184 12.51 -10.79 -2.98
CA LYS A 184 13.09 -12.08 -3.43
C LYS A 184 12.32 -13.28 -2.89
N VAL A 185 11.43 -13.09 -1.90
CA VAL A 185 10.63 -14.16 -1.33
C VAL A 185 9.57 -14.57 -2.35
N THR A 186 9.54 -15.87 -2.71
CA THR A 186 8.55 -16.37 -3.66
C THR A 186 7.15 -16.39 -3.05
N GLN A 187 6.12 -16.35 -3.86
CA GLN A 187 4.73 -16.39 -3.40
C GLN A 187 4.42 -17.71 -2.68
N GLU A 188 4.92 -18.82 -3.17
CA GLU A 188 4.74 -20.15 -2.57
C GLU A 188 5.36 -20.21 -1.17
N THR A 189 6.61 -19.73 -1.04
CA THR A 189 7.29 -19.64 0.27
C THR A 189 6.53 -18.76 1.23
N LEU A 190 6.08 -17.59 0.77
CA LEU A 190 5.35 -16.63 1.61
C LEU A 190 3.98 -17.16 2.03
N GLN A 191 3.24 -17.81 1.12
CA GLN A 191 1.95 -18.43 1.42
C GLN A 191 2.11 -19.54 2.46
N GLN A 192 3.03 -20.48 2.25
CA GLN A 192 3.29 -21.56 3.19
C GLN A 192 3.72 -21.03 4.57
N PHE A 193 4.68 -20.08 4.61
CA PHE A 193 5.12 -19.45 5.84
C PHE A 193 3.96 -18.78 6.59
N SER A 194 3.11 -18.04 5.88
CA SER A 194 1.97 -17.34 6.49
C SER A 194 0.93 -18.31 7.04
N ALA A 195 0.64 -19.40 6.31
CA ALA A 195 -0.25 -20.46 6.78
C ALA A 195 0.29 -21.16 8.02
N ASP A 196 1.60 -21.44 8.08
CA ASP A 196 2.24 -22.07 9.22
C ASP A 196 2.26 -21.20 10.47
N VAL A 197 2.43 -19.87 10.31
CA VAL A 197 2.26 -18.92 11.42
C VAL A 197 0.82 -18.94 11.93
N PHE A 198 -0.17 -18.96 11.04
CA PHE A 198 -1.57 -19.02 11.42
C PHE A 198 -1.93 -20.31 12.16
N LYS A 199 -1.41 -21.48 11.75
CA LYS A 199 -1.61 -22.76 12.42
C LYS A 199 -1.13 -22.78 13.88
N GLN A 200 -0.13 -21.95 14.22
CA GLN A 200 0.39 -21.79 15.58
C GLN A 200 -0.47 -20.84 16.42
N ALA A 201 -1.38 -20.10 15.79
CA ALA A 201 -2.21 -19.10 16.44
C ALA A 201 -3.46 -19.72 17.08
N SER A 202 -3.58 -19.63 18.40
CA SER A 202 -4.81 -20.03 19.09
C SER A 202 -5.92 -18.98 18.85
N LYS A 203 -6.97 -19.37 18.12
CA LYS A 203 -8.17 -18.54 17.93
C LYS A 203 -7.91 -17.16 17.31
N ALA A 204 -6.97 -17.04 16.35
CA ALA A 204 -6.86 -15.83 15.54
C ALA A 204 -8.12 -15.65 14.68
N ASP A 205 -8.61 -14.43 14.58
CA ASP A 205 -9.77 -14.06 13.76
C ASP A 205 -9.37 -13.28 12.50
N ALA A 206 -8.07 -12.96 12.36
CA ALA A 206 -7.47 -12.44 11.14
C ALA A 206 -5.99 -12.85 11.02
N LEU A 207 -5.50 -12.88 9.78
CA LEU A 207 -4.07 -13.03 9.47
C LEU A 207 -3.54 -11.72 8.87
N LEU A 208 -2.46 -11.20 9.43
CA LEU A 208 -1.69 -10.09 8.88
C LEU A 208 -0.43 -10.61 8.17
N VAL A 209 -0.23 -10.23 6.90
CA VAL A 209 1.04 -10.43 6.19
C VAL A 209 1.72 -9.07 6.02
N SER A 210 2.79 -8.83 6.80
CA SER A 210 3.36 -7.49 6.98
C SER A 210 4.75 -7.33 6.39
N CYS A 211 4.86 -6.49 5.46
CA CYS A 211 5.98 -5.76 4.82
C CYS A 211 5.56 -5.32 3.41
N GLY A 212 5.75 -4.05 3.08
CA GLY A 212 5.40 -3.52 1.76
C GLY A 212 6.24 -4.06 0.60
N GLY A 213 7.38 -4.69 0.88
CA GLY A 213 8.22 -5.33 -0.14
C GLY A 213 7.84 -6.78 -0.45
N LEU A 214 6.95 -7.41 0.33
CA LEU A 214 6.44 -8.76 0.05
C LEU A 214 5.35 -8.72 -1.03
N ARG A 215 5.38 -9.64 -1.98
CA ARG A 215 4.38 -9.76 -3.04
C ARG A 215 3.17 -10.54 -2.52
N THR A 216 2.14 -9.85 -2.07
CA THR A 216 1.04 -10.45 -1.33
C THR A 216 -0.29 -10.49 -2.08
N LEU A 217 -0.44 -9.76 -3.18
CA LEU A 217 -1.74 -9.59 -3.85
C LEU A 217 -2.39 -10.93 -4.21
N GLU A 218 -1.62 -11.83 -4.81
CA GLU A 218 -2.11 -13.11 -5.31
C GLU A 218 -2.28 -14.17 -4.22
N ILE A 219 -1.63 -14.02 -3.06
CA ILE A 219 -1.71 -14.99 -1.97
C ILE A 219 -2.83 -14.71 -0.96
N VAL A 220 -3.39 -13.50 -0.96
CA VAL A 220 -4.45 -13.11 0.01
C VAL A 220 -5.66 -14.04 -0.11
N ALA A 221 -6.25 -14.19 -1.30
CA ALA A 221 -7.43 -15.02 -1.48
C ALA A 221 -7.17 -16.53 -1.22
N PRO A 222 -6.06 -17.14 -1.69
CA PRO A 222 -5.67 -18.49 -1.28
C PRO A 222 -5.53 -18.68 0.23
N LEU A 223 -4.85 -17.75 0.93
CA LEU A 223 -4.72 -17.81 2.38
C LEU A 223 -6.07 -17.71 3.10
N GLU A 224 -6.97 -16.83 2.68
CA GLU A 224 -8.33 -16.75 3.24
C GLU A 224 -9.14 -18.03 3.04
N LYS A 225 -8.95 -18.72 1.90
CA LYS A 225 -9.57 -20.02 1.64
C LYS A 225 -9.03 -21.10 2.58
N GLU A 226 -7.71 -21.12 2.82
CA GLU A 226 -7.04 -22.09 3.70
C GLU A 226 -7.34 -21.83 5.18
N THR A 227 -7.15 -20.58 5.64
CA THR A 227 -7.25 -20.22 7.06
C THR A 227 -8.66 -19.96 7.54
N ARG A 228 -9.60 -19.73 6.61
CA ARG A 228 -11.01 -19.36 6.87
C ARG A 228 -11.22 -18.01 7.55
N VAL A 229 -10.18 -17.24 7.79
CA VAL A 229 -10.25 -15.88 8.33
C VAL A 229 -9.86 -14.84 7.27
N PRO A 230 -10.24 -13.57 7.43
CA PRO A 230 -9.75 -12.49 6.57
C PRO A 230 -8.23 -12.34 6.65
N VAL A 231 -7.62 -11.97 5.52
CA VAL A 231 -6.18 -11.68 5.42
C VAL A 231 -5.98 -10.22 5.09
N VAL A 232 -5.25 -9.51 5.92
CA VAL A 232 -4.80 -8.13 5.68
C VAL A 232 -3.32 -8.15 5.31
N SER A 233 -2.93 -7.42 4.28
CA SER A 233 -1.54 -7.34 3.85
C SER A 233 -1.11 -5.89 3.65
N SER A 234 0.20 -5.62 3.66
CA SER A 234 0.68 -4.24 3.70
C SER A 234 0.35 -3.45 2.43
N LEU A 235 0.94 -3.79 1.29
CA LEU A 235 0.87 -2.93 0.10
C LEU A 235 -0.52 -2.87 -0.55
N PRO A 236 -1.23 -3.98 -0.82
CA PRO A 236 -2.58 -3.90 -1.39
C PRO A 236 -3.55 -3.07 -0.54
N HIS A 237 -3.43 -3.14 0.79
CA HIS A 237 -4.31 -2.40 1.69
C HIS A 237 -3.87 -0.95 1.90
N ALA A 238 -2.58 -0.61 1.72
CA ALA A 238 -2.13 0.77 1.61
C ALA A 238 -2.76 1.46 0.40
N LEU A 239 -2.73 0.81 -0.76
CA LEU A 239 -3.37 1.34 -1.97
C LEU A 239 -4.89 1.49 -1.80
N TRP A 240 -5.56 0.52 -1.17
CA TRP A 240 -6.98 0.62 -0.79
C TRP A 240 -7.25 1.82 0.12
N ALA A 241 -6.41 2.08 1.13
CA ALA A 241 -6.54 3.23 2.01
C ALA A 241 -6.32 4.56 1.25
N GLY A 242 -5.34 4.61 0.35
CA GLY A 242 -5.11 5.75 -0.53
C GLY A 242 -6.32 6.08 -1.42
N MET A 243 -6.98 5.06 -1.98
CA MET A 243 -8.21 5.21 -2.75
C MET A 243 -9.36 5.76 -1.89
N ARG A 244 -9.55 5.20 -0.67
CA ARG A 244 -10.56 5.70 0.29
C ARG A 244 -10.30 7.15 0.69
N LEU A 245 -9.05 7.51 0.91
CA LEU A 245 -8.64 8.87 1.25
C LEU A 245 -9.08 9.88 0.19
N LEU A 246 -9.08 9.47 -1.08
CA LEU A 246 -9.53 10.26 -2.23
C LEU A 246 -11.04 10.17 -2.48
N GLY A 247 -11.80 9.37 -1.72
CA GLY A 247 -13.24 9.15 -1.94
C GLY A 247 -13.54 8.35 -3.20
N LEU A 248 -12.59 7.55 -3.68
CA LEU A 248 -12.72 6.75 -4.90
C LEU A 248 -13.27 5.35 -4.60
N ARG A 249 -13.74 4.67 -5.65
CA ARG A 249 -14.17 3.27 -5.56
C ARG A 249 -12.97 2.39 -5.22
N VAL A 250 -13.11 1.57 -4.19
CA VAL A 250 -12.05 0.71 -3.65
C VAL A 250 -12.23 -0.79 -3.94
N LYS A 251 -13.40 -1.19 -4.46
CA LYS A 251 -13.72 -2.62 -4.70
C LYS A 251 -12.84 -3.21 -5.80
N ALA A 252 -12.14 -4.28 -5.45
CA ALA A 252 -11.34 -5.11 -6.35
C ALA A 252 -11.60 -6.60 -6.03
N PRO A 253 -12.64 -7.22 -6.65
CA PRO A 253 -12.98 -8.61 -6.42
C PRO A 253 -11.84 -9.56 -6.85
N GLY A 254 -11.69 -10.67 -6.14
CA GLY A 254 -10.66 -11.69 -6.43
C GLY A 254 -9.40 -11.59 -5.57
N TYR A 255 -9.24 -10.49 -4.82
CA TYR A 255 -8.03 -10.23 -4.03
C TYR A 255 -8.30 -10.20 -2.51
N GLY A 256 -9.21 -11.07 -2.04
CA GLY A 256 -9.57 -11.20 -0.64
C GLY A 256 -10.81 -10.41 -0.23
N ARG A 257 -11.30 -10.70 0.98
CA ARG A 257 -12.60 -10.20 1.47
C ARG A 257 -12.65 -8.69 1.62
N LEU A 258 -11.55 -8.08 2.13
CA LEU A 258 -11.52 -6.64 2.32
C LEU A 258 -11.62 -5.90 0.99
N LEU A 259 -10.80 -6.27 0.00
CA LEU A 259 -10.83 -5.62 -1.31
C LEU A 259 -12.10 -5.95 -2.11
N ALA A 260 -12.73 -7.11 -1.89
CA ALA A 260 -13.97 -7.48 -2.55
C ALA A 260 -15.18 -6.67 -2.01
N ASN A 261 -15.16 -6.30 -0.73
CA ASN A 261 -16.27 -5.57 -0.08
C ASN A 261 -16.10 -4.04 -0.17
N GLY A 262 -14.87 -3.54 -0.15
CA GLY A 262 -14.52 -2.12 -0.29
C GLY A 262 -14.41 -1.39 1.03
#